data_aeb80c43bee8861bf96ccc03106bc984
#
_entry.id   aeb80c43bee8861bf96ccc03106bc984
#
_cell.length_a   1.000
_cell.length_b   1.000
_cell.length_c   1.000
_cell.angle_alpha   90.00
_cell.angle_beta   90.00
_cell.angle_gamma   90.00
#
_symmetry.space_group_name_H-M   'P 1'
#
loop_
_entity.id
_entity.type
_entity.pdbx_description
1 polymer ?
#
loop_
_entity_poly.entity_id
_entity_poly.type
_entity_poly.pdbx_seq_one_letter_code
_entity_poly.pdbx_strand_id
1 'polypeptide(L)' 'MQIRCQHCHRPFGLDKAVVHAALDQLASEHLGHYNVHCPHCGKSNQVSRPELQRAAPDWKDTAKRVNP' A
#
# COMPACT_ATOMS: atom_id res chain seq x y z
N MET A 1 -7.60 4.72 -2.99
CA MET A 1 -6.96 5.12 -1.72
C MET A 1 -6.28 6.46 -1.90
N GLN A 2 -6.44 7.33 -0.92
CA GLN A 2 -5.76 8.62 -0.95
C GLN A 2 -4.87 8.75 0.26
N ILE A 3 -3.67 9.26 0.04
CA ILE A 3 -2.75 9.54 1.14
C ILE A 3 -2.17 10.94 0.94
N ARG A 4 -1.60 11.47 2.02
CA ARG A 4 -0.98 12.79 1.96
C ARG A 4 0.53 12.62 2.06
N CYS A 5 1.25 13.25 1.16
CA CYS A 5 2.70 13.21 1.18
C CYS A 5 3.23 13.86 2.47
N GLN A 6 4.18 13.20 3.11
CA GLN A 6 4.76 13.72 4.34
C GLN A 6 5.75 14.84 4.10
N HIS A 7 6.14 15.06 2.86
CA HIS A 7 7.13 16.07 2.51
C HIS A 7 6.52 17.31 1.91
N CYS A 8 5.66 17.17 0.92
CA CYS A 8 5.05 18.33 0.29
C CYS A 8 3.61 18.57 0.74
N HIS A 9 3.06 17.66 1.54
CA HIS A 9 1.72 17.76 2.12
C HIS A 9 0.59 17.78 1.09
N ARG A 10 0.85 17.36 -0.12
CA ARG A 10 -0.20 17.29 -1.13
C ARG A 10 -0.83 15.91 -1.13
N PRO A 11 -2.15 15.84 -1.22
CA PRO A 11 -2.80 14.53 -1.30
C PRO A 11 -2.62 13.96 -2.70
N PHE A 12 -2.52 12.65 -2.78
CA PHE A 12 -2.49 11.95 -4.06
C PHE A 12 -3.17 10.59 -3.89
N GLY A 13 -3.66 10.06 -5.01
CA GLY A 13 -4.40 8.82 -4.99
C GLY A 13 -3.56 7.63 -5.43
N LEU A 14 -3.90 6.47 -4.92
CA LEU A 14 -3.31 5.22 -5.35
C LEU A 14 -4.41 4.39 -6.00
N ASP A 15 -4.12 3.85 -7.18
CA ASP A 15 -5.07 3.00 -7.85
C ASP A 15 -5.22 1.68 -7.11
N LYS A 16 -6.36 1.06 -7.29
CA LYS A 16 -6.62 -0.24 -6.67
C LYS A 16 -5.57 -1.25 -7.08
N ALA A 17 -5.14 -1.23 -8.32
CA ALA A 17 -4.10 -2.15 -8.79
C ALA A 17 -2.79 -1.93 -8.05
N VAL A 18 -2.45 -0.69 -7.76
CA VAL A 18 -1.23 -0.37 -7.02
C VAL A 18 -1.35 -0.86 -5.58
N VAL A 19 -2.52 -0.66 -4.97
CA VAL A 19 -2.75 -1.11 -3.60
C VAL A 19 -2.64 -2.63 -3.50
N HIS A 20 -3.23 -3.34 -4.45
CA HIS A 20 -3.16 -4.80 -4.47
C HIS A 20 -1.73 -5.29 -4.69
N ALA A 21 -1.00 -4.67 -5.59
CA ALA A 21 0.40 -5.03 -5.82
C ALA A 21 1.24 -4.79 -4.57
N ALA A 22 0.98 -3.69 -3.89
CA ALA A 22 1.70 -3.38 -2.66
C ALA A 22 1.42 -4.41 -1.58
N LEU A 23 0.16 -4.80 -1.42
CA LEU A 23 -0.20 -5.82 -0.43
C LEU A 23 0.43 -7.17 -0.78
N ASP A 24 0.45 -7.52 -2.06
CA ASP A 24 1.08 -8.76 -2.50
C ASP A 24 2.57 -8.76 -2.15
N GLN A 25 3.23 -7.65 -2.37
CA GLN A 25 4.65 -7.54 -2.06
C GLN A 25 4.90 -7.63 -0.54
N LEU A 26 4.08 -6.97 0.26
CA LEU A 26 4.21 -7.02 1.70
C LEU A 26 4.01 -8.43 2.23
N ALA A 27 3.04 -9.14 1.68
CA ALA A 27 2.77 -10.52 2.09
C ALA A 27 3.91 -11.43 1.68
N SER A 28 4.45 -11.23 0.49
CA SER A 28 5.52 -12.08 -0.03
C SER A 28 6.82 -11.87 0.75
N GLU A 29 7.11 -10.63 1.14
CA GLU A 29 8.35 -10.31 1.81
C GLU A 29 8.20 -10.10 3.31
N HIS A 30 7.02 -10.31 3.83
CA HIS A 30 6.73 -10.16 5.27
C HIS A 30 7.06 -8.76 5.78
N LEU A 31 6.78 -7.76 4.97
CA LEU A 31 7.01 -6.37 5.35
C LEU A 31 5.78 -5.78 6.03
N GLY A 32 6.01 -4.79 6.88
CA GLY A 32 4.92 -4.13 7.59
C GLY A 32 4.45 -2.84 6.93
N HIS A 33 5.22 -2.33 5.98
CA HIS A 33 4.88 -1.09 5.30
C HIS A 33 5.39 -1.10 3.87
N TYR A 34 4.83 -0.25 3.05
CA TYR A 34 5.19 -0.14 1.65
C TYR A 34 5.56 1.30 1.33
N ASN A 35 6.61 1.49 0.55
CA ASN A 35 7.06 2.82 0.16
C ASN A 35 6.39 3.24 -1.13
N VAL A 36 5.72 4.40 -1.09
CA VAL A 36 5.02 4.95 -2.24
C VAL A 36 5.64 6.27 -2.60
N HIS A 37 5.92 6.48 -3.88
CA HIS A 37 6.50 7.74 -4.32
C HIS A 37 5.41 8.77 -4.61
N CYS A 38 5.58 9.95 -4.05
CA CYS A 38 4.68 11.06 -4.32
C CYS A 38 4.88 11.53 -5.77
N PRO A 39 3.80 11.64 -6.56
CA PRO A 39 3.93 12.09 -7.94
C PRO A 39 4.26 13.58 -8.06
N HIS A 40 4.11 14.33 -6.98
CA HIS A 40 4.37 15.76 -7.00
C HIS A 40 5.82 16.12 -6.66
N CYS A 41 6.37 15.51 -5.64
CA CYS A 41 7.72 15.81 -5.22
C CYS A 41 8.70 14.65 -5.37
N GLY A 42 8.21 13.46 -5.67
CA GLY A 42 9.06 12.32 -5.91
C GLY A 42 9.64 11.64 -4.69
N LYS A 43 9.27 12.09 -3.51
CA LYS A 43 9.79 11.49 -2.28
C LYS A 43 8.97 10.30 -1.84
N SER A 44 9.63 9.38 -1.13
CA SER A 44 8.96 8.17 -0.67
C SER A 44 8.13 8.43 0.57
N ASN A 45 6.98 7.79 0.65
CA ASN A 45 6.11 7.83 1.81
C ASN A 45 5.82 6.41 2.23
N GLN A 46 5.81 6.16 3.53
CA GLN A 46 5.53 4.83 4.03
C GLN A 46 4.04 4.69 4.31
N VAL A 47 3.45 3.63 3.80
CA VAL A 47 2.05 3.31 4.03
C VAL A 47 2.01 1.98 4.75
N SER A 48 1.33 1.92 5.87
CA SER A 48 1.30 0.71 6.66
C SER A 48 0.40 -0.34 6.02
N ARG A 49 0.68 -1.60 6.34
CA ARG A 49 -0.12 -2.71 5.82
C ARG A 49 -1.60 -2.59 6.19
N PRO A 50 -1.97 -2.25 7.43
CA PRO A 50 -3.38 -2.09 7.77
C PRO A 50 -4.08 -1.02 6.95
N GLU A 51 -3.38 0.06 6.61
CA GLU A 51 -3.96 1.11 5.77
C GLU A 51 -4.27 0.59 4.38
N LEU A 52 -3.35 -0.17 3.80
CA LEU A 52 -3.55 -0.75 2.48
C LEU A 52 -4.69 -1.77 2.50
N GLN A 53 -4.79 -2.55 3.56
CA GLN A 53 -5.85 -3.53 3.68
C GLN A 53 -7.23 -2.87 3.80
N ARG A 54 -7.31 -1.73 4.45
CA ARG A 54 -8.56 -1.00 4.51
C ARG A 54 -8.97 -0.45 3.15
N ALA A 55 -7.98 -0.05 2.37
CA ALA A 55 -8.25 0.48 1.04
C ALA A 55 -8.66 -0.60 0.05
N ALA A 56 -8.26 -1.83 0.32
CA ALA A 56 -8.58 -2.96 -0.55
C ALA A 56 -9.15 -4.12 0.26
N PRO A 57 -10.39 -3.98 0.75
CA PRO A 57 -10.98 -5.02 1.58
C PRO A 57 -11.21 -6.32 0.85
N ASP A 58 -11.23 -6.28 -0.48
CA ASP A 58 -11.39 -7.49 -1.29
C ASP A 58 -10.06 -8.18 -1.58
N TRP A 59 -8.94 -7.58 -1.20
CA TRP A 59 -7.65 -8.22 -1.37
C TRP A 59 -7.51 -9.37 -0.36
N LYS A 60 -6.95 -10.47 -0.81
CA LYS A 60 -6.77 -11.62 0.04
C LYS A 60 -5.32 -12.05 0.06
N ASP A 61 -4.83 -12.31 1.26
CA ASP A 61 -3.45 -12.73 1.45
C ASP A 61 -3.36 -14.24 1.19
N THR A 62 -3.02 -14.61 -0.01
CA THR A 62 -2.95 -16.01 -0.39
C THR A 62 -1.83 -16.74 0.34
N ALA A 63 -0.82 -16.01 0.80
CA ALA A 63 0.25 -16.65 1.55
C ALA A 63 -0.21 -17.10 2.92
N LYS A 64 -1.17 -16.38 3.52
CA LYS A 64 -1.72 -16.80 4.77
C LYS A 64 -2.85 -17.77 4.61
N ARG A 65 -3.43 -17.87 3.44
CA ARG A 65 -4.59 -18.69 3.22
C ARG A 65 -4.25 -19.99 2.57
N VAL A 66 -3.17 -20.55 2.97
CA VAL A 66 -2.78 -21.79 2.41
C VAL A 66 -3.64 -22.86 2.81
N ASN A 67 -4.31 -22.77 3.84
CA ASN A 67 -5.18 -23.74 4.15
C ASN A 67 -6.43 -23.28 4.17
N PRO A 68 -7.21 -23.90 3.56
CA PRO A 68 -8.60 -23.63 3.69
C PRO A 68 -9.08 -23.98 5.04
#